data_b73619372861a99ab7f6e97d50fe2e99
#
_entry.id   b73619372861a99ab7f6e97d50fe2e99
#
_cell.length_a   1.000
_cell.length_b   1.000
_cell.length_c   1.000
_cell.angle_alpha   90.00
_cell.angle_beta   90.00
_cell.angle_gamma   90.00
#
_symmetry.space_group_name_H-M   'P 1'
#
loop_
_entity.id
_entity.type
_entity.pdbx_description
1 polymer ?
#
loop_
_entity_poly.entity_id
_entity_poly.type
_entity_poly.pdbx_seq_one_letter_code
_entity_poly.pdbx_strand_id
1 'polypeptide(L)'
;MEFWLEWLIPSLMRPKTVVGDGSENPRVTADIFSEIFFTWMTPFMEHGYGNIIKEKDMYQLRDGDSARNTYPRFQKTWAVEEEKTSPRLWLAVFKAFGFEWLFPLMLETTGRALGLAQPIILQYFIKWVASRSTSDPQPYAWGITLAILMLASSAFTTLCQQQSAQRFIESASRVKVALQAQLYHKSIHLSGYAKKDMNVGDIVTRMAADCQKVWMAVRLAPWIWAAPLELIFSMGLLYRFLGWSMLAGVAVMVLMSPLNALVVIFNQRFEKEQMEAKDKRTSLTTEIVENMKVDSPFFSSCSSTLTR
;
A
#
# COMPACT_ATOMS: atom_id res chain seq x y z
N MET A 1 -13.15 -2.23 25.73
CA MET A 1 -12.29 -1.40 24.85
C MET A 1 -13.05 -0.20 24.25
N GLU A 2 -14.38 -0.28 24.18
CA GLU A 2 -15.25 0.81 23.68
C GLU A 2 -15.29 2.04 24.60
N PHE A 3 -15.24 1.85 25.91
CA PHE A 3 -15.37 2.92 26.92
C PHE A 3 -14.22 3.96 26.89
N TRP A 4 -13.03 3.57 26.41
CA TRP A 4 -11.86 4.46 26.33
C TRP A 4 -11.82 5.28 25.04
N LEU A 5 -12.45 4.81 23.96
CA LEU A 5 -12.53 5.53 22.68
C LEU A 5 -13.55 6.68 22.73
N GLU A 6 -14.60 6.55 23.50
CA GLU A 6 -15.61 7.62 23.67
C GLU A 6 -15.05 8.83 24.43
N TRP A 7 -14.06 8.62 25.28
CA TRP A 7 -13.47 9.69 26.10
C TRP A 7 -12.33 10.42 25.41
N LEU A 8 -11.67 9.77 24.43
CA LEU A 8 -10.49 10.31 23.74
C LEU A 8 -10.83 11.12 22.47
N ILE A 9 -12.03 10.98 21.95
CA ILE A 9 -12.47 11.72 20.75
C ILE A 9 -13.60 12.67 21.18
N PRO A 10 -13.29 13.96 21.42
CA PRO A 10 -14.33 14.95 21.69
C PRO A 10 -15.39 14.92 20.60
N SER A 11 -16.65 15.04 20.97
CA SER A 11 -17.82 15.05 20.06
C SER A 11 -17.73 16.14 18.95
N LEU A 12 -16.84 17.12 19.11
CA LEU A 12 -16.50 18.13 18.10
C LEU A 12 -15.68 17.59 16.90
N MET A 13 -15.02 16.43 17.04
CA MET A 13 -14.19 15.85 15.96
C MET A 13 -14.92 14.79 15.12
N ARG A 14 -16.17 14.47 15.44
CA ARG A 14 -16.96 13.56 14.62
C ARG A 14 -17.51 14.32 13.41
N PRO A 15 -17.03 14.07 12.18
CA PRO A 15 -17.65 14.63 11.01
C PRO A 15 -19.08 14.06 10.92
N LYS A 16 -20.08 14.93 10.80
CA LYS A 16 -21.49 14.58 10.55
C LYS A 16 -21.68 14.10 9.11
N THR A 17 -20.88 13.17 8.65
CA THR A 17 -20.98 12.66 7.28
C THR A 17 -21.86 11.43 7.27
N VAL A 18 -22.92 11.50 6.49
CA VAL A 18 -23.76 10.35 6.17
C VAL A 18 -22.95 9.41 5.27
N VAL A 19 -22.78 8.17 5.67
CA VAL A 19 -22.12 7.14 4.87
C VAL A 19 -23.16 6.61 3.87
N GLY A 20 -22.84 6.64 2.59
CA GLY A 20 -23.64 6.00 1.53
C GLY A 20 -24.26 6.95 0.52
N ASP A 21 -24.76 6.34 -0.56
CA ASP A 21 -25.57 6.92 -1.63
C ASP A 21 -24.94 8.14 -2.35
N GLY A 22 -23.63 8.01 -2.70
CA GLY A 22 -22.95 9.05 -3.47
C GLY A 22 -22.63 10.32 -2.68
N SER A 23 -22.54 10.23 -1.36
CA SER A 23 -22.13 11.37 -0.52
C SER A 23 -20.70 11.82 -0.88
N GLU A 24 -20.45 13.12 -0.76
CA GLU A 24 -19.13 13.70 -1.01
C GLU A 24 -18.06 13.03 -0.12
N ASN A 25 -16.87 12.91 -0.65
CA ASN A 25 -15.77 12.31 0.10
C ASN A 25 -15.43 13.20 1.32
N PRO A 26 -15.57 12.69 2.55
CA PRO A 26 -15.39 13.48 3.78
C PRO A 26 -13.99 14.07 3.91
N ARG A 27 -13.03 13.57 3.16
CA ARG A 27 -11.67 14.10 3.12
C ARG A 27 -11.59 15.48 2.43
N VAL A 28 -12.52 15.81 1.54
CA VAL A 28 -12.55 17.13 0.87
C VAL A 28 -12.88 18.24 1.85
N THR A 29 -13.71 17.93 2.84
CA THR A 29 -14.17 18.86 3.88
C THR A 29 -13.44 18.68 5.22
N ALA A 30 -12.46 17.77 5.27
CA ALA A 30 -11.74 17.44 6.49
C ALA A 30 -10.80 18.56 6.93
N ASP A 31 -10.81 18.88 8.23
CA ASP A 31 -9.84 19.75 8.85
C ASP A 31 -8.43 19.11 8.84
N ILE A 32 -7.37 19.94 8.96
CA ILE A 32 -5.98 19.49 8.98
C ILE A 32 -5.74 18.40 10.03
N PHE A 33 -6.31 18.53 11.22
CA PHE A 33 -6.21 17.50 12.28
C PHE A 33 -6.90 16.20 11.86
N SER A 34 -8.05 16.29 11.23
CA SER A 34 -8.78 15.13 10.73
C SER A 34 -8.00 14.43 9.61
N GLU A 35 -7.28 15.16 8.77
CA GLU A 35 -6.43 14.59 7.74
C GLU A 35 -5.20 13.90 8.35
N ILE A 36 -4.52 14.52 9.33
CA ILE A 36 -3.33 13.98 9.98
C ILE A 36 -3.64 12.69 10.75
N PHE A 37 -4.73 12.66 11.51
CA PHE A 37 -5.11 11.52 12.36
C PHE A 37 -6.09 10.55 11.70
N PHE A 38 -6.43 10.73 10.42
CA PHE A 38 -7.37 9.90 9.66
C PHE A 38 -8.78 9.82 10.26
N THR A 39 -9.19 10.77 11.09
CA THR A 39 -10.50 10.75 11.74
C THR A 39 -11.66 10.90 10.77
N TRP A 40 -11.42 11.43 9.56
CA TRP A 40 -12.40 11.47 8.47
C TRP A 40 -12.86 10.08 8.02
N MET A 41 -12.06 9.03 8.28
CA MET A 41 -12.38 7.64 7.93
C MET A 41 -13.23 6.94 9.00
N THR A 42 -13.30 7.48 10.22
CA THR A 42 -13.98 6.85 11.36
C THR A 42 -15.45 6.51 11.07
N PRO A 43 -16.28 7.40 10.46
CA PRO A 43 -17.67 7.08 10.18
C PRO A 43 -17.84 5.90 9.22
N PHE A 44 -16.93 5.77 8.24
CA PHE A 44 -16.93 4.66 7.30
C PHE A 44 -16.55 3.34 7.98
N MET A 45 -15.57 3.38 8.89
CA MET A 45 -15.16 2.20 9.67
C MET A 45 -16.26 1.76 10.65
N GLU A 46 -16.93 2.70 11.31
CA GLU A 46 -18.08 2.41 12.20
C GLU A 46 -19.22 1.77 11.40
N HIS A 47 -19.52 2.29 10.22
CA HIS A 47 -20.54 1.69 9.35
C HIS A 47 -20.17 0.27 8.92
N GLY A 48 -18.90 0.02 8.55
CA GLY A 48 -18.40 -1.29 8.15
C GLY A 48 -18.31 -2.30 9.30
N TYR A 49 -18.21 -1.84 10.55
CA TYR A 49 -18.24 -2.73 11.72
C TYR A 49 -19.62 -3.40 11.93
N GLY A 50 -20.69 -2.64 11.67
CA GLY A 50 -22.06 -3.15 11.86
C GLY A 50 -22.74 -3.72 10.61
N ASN A 51 -22.22 -3.41 9.41
CA ASN A 51 -22.89 -3.72 8.15
C ASN A 51 -21.91 -4.26 7.10
N ILE A 52 -22.43 -5.08 6.18
CA ILE A 52 -21.68 -5.49 4.98
C ILE A 52 -21.60 -4.30 4.04
N ILE A 53 -20.39 -3.81 3.79
CA ILE A 53 -20.13 -2.69 2.88
C ILE A 53 -20.52 -3.11 1.45
N LYS A 54 -21.41 -2.33 0.83
CA LYS A 54 -21.85 -2.48 -0.57
C LYS A 54 -21.28 -1.34 -1.40
N GLU A 55 -21.30 -1.49 -2.71
CA GLU A 55 -20.81 -0.47 -3.64
C GLU A 55 -21.50 0.91 -3.45
N LYS A 56 -22.78 0.90 -3.12
CA LYS A 56 -23.57 2.11 -2.81
C LYS A 56 -23.12 2.85 -1.54
N ASP A 57 -22.40 2.18 -0.65
CA ASP A 57 -21.92 2.78 0.60
C ASP A 57 -20.57 3.50 0.40
N MET A 58 -20.00 3.41 -0.81
CA MET A 58 -18.75 4.08 -1.15
C MET A 58 -18.97 5.57 -1.39
N TYR A 59 -18.01 6.39 -0.93
CA TYR A 59 -17.98 7.82 -1.22
C TYR A 59 -17.68 8.10 -2.69
N GLN A 60 -18.11 9.26 -3.16
CA GLN A 60 -17.75 9.73 -4.50
C GLN A 60 -16.24 9.87 -4.64
N LEU A 61 -15.74 9.52 -5.84
CA LEU A 61 -14.34 9.68 -6.16
C LEU A 61 -13.98 11.17 -6.26
N ARG A 62 -12.86 11.57 -5.68
CA ARG A 62 -12.37 12.96 -5.83
C ARG A 62 -12.05 13.25 -7.29
N ASP A 63 -12.31 14.48 -7.72
CA ASP A 63 -12.05 14.91 -9.09
C ASP A 63 -10.59 14.66 -9.55
N GLY A 64 -9.64 14.87 -8.65
CA GLY A 64 -8.22 14.62 -8.91
C GLY A 64 -7.84 13.16 -9.16
N ASP A 65 -8.64 12.21 -8.66
CA ASP A 65 -8.40 10.77 -8.79
C ASP A 65 -9.18 10.17 -9.96
N SER A 66 -10.07 10.95 -10.59
CA SER A 66 -10.88 10.54 -11.74
C SER A 66 -10.01 10.27 -12.98
N ALA A 67 -10.39 9.26 -13.76
CA ALA A 67 -9.78 8.97 -15.07
C ALA A 67 -9.85 10.19 -16.00
N ARG A 68 -10.89 11.01 -15.90
CA ARG A 68 -11.07 12.23 -16.69
C ARG A 68 -9.92 13.23 -16.54
N ASN A 69 -9.31 13.29 -15.35
CA ASN A 69 -8.23 14.23 -15.05
C ASN A 69 -6.85 13.58 -15.13
N THR A 70 -6.73 12.31 -14.75
CA THR A 70 -5.46 11.58 -14.73
C THR A 70 -5.01 11.15 -16.12
N TYR A 71 -5.95 10.74 -16.98
CA TYR A 71 -5.63 10.25 -18.34
C TYR A 71 -5.01 11.33 -19.24
N PRO A 72 -5.59 12.54 -19.41
CA PRO A 72 -4.99 13.56 -20.28
C PRO A 72 -3.59 14.00 -19.81
N ARG A 73 -3.35 13.98 -18.52
CA ARG A 73 -2.05 14.30 -17.92
C ARG A 73 -0.99 13.28 -18.31
N PHE A 74 -1.32 11.99 -18.21
CA PHE A 74 -0.44 10.92 -18.62
C PHE A 74 -0.26 10.90 -20.15
N GLN A 75 -1.33 11.06 -20.92
CA GLN A 75 -1.31 11.04 -22.38
C GLN A 75 -0.34 12.07 -22.96
N LYS A 76 -0.30 13.29 -22.42
CA LYS A 76 0.63 14.33 -22.85
C LYS A 76 2.10 13.91 -22.71
N THR A 77 2.44 13.28 -21.60
CA THR A 77 3.82 12.84 -21.35
C THR A 77 4.16 11.58 -22.14
N TRP A 78 3.17 10.70 -22.35
CA TRP A 78 3.35 9.49 -23.13
C TRP A 78 3.53 9.79 -24.62
N ALA A 79 2.76 10.70 -25.20
CA ALA A 79 2.90 11.09 -26.61
C ALA A 79 4.33 11.56 -26.95
N VAL A 80 4.93 12.37 -26.07
CA VAL A 80 6.32 12.82 -26.21
C VAL A 80 7.32 11.67 -26.08
N GLU A 81 7.02 10.66 -25.29
CA GLU A 81 7.91 9.52 -25.07
C GLU A 81 7.74 8.47 -26.19
N GLU A 82 6.53 8.31 -26.74
CA GLU A 82 6.23 7.37 -27.82
C GLU A 82 6.91 7.73 -29.15
N GLU A 83 7.19 9.01 -29.41
CA GLU A 83 7.94 9.47 -30.59
C GLU A 83 9.41 9.10 -30.54
N LYS A 84 9.94 8.64 -29.41
CA LYS A 84 11.36 8.25 -29.29
C LYS A 84 11.61 6.84 -29.81
N THR A 85 12.83 6.59 -30.27
CA THR A 85 13.27 5.28 -30.76
C THR A 85 13.11 4.15 -29.74
N SER A 86 13.17 4.45 -28.44
CA SER A 86 12.97 3.50 -27.35
C SER A 86 12.08 4.14 -26.26
N PRO A 87 10.75 4.03 -26.37
CA PRO A 87 9.83 4.61 -25.40
C PRO A 87 9.96 3.93 -24.03
N ARG A 88 10.09 4.73 -22.97
CA ARG A 88 10.24 4.24 -21.60
C ARG A 88 9.03 4.65 -20.77
N LEU A 89 8.17 3.67 -20.48
CA LEU A 89 6.96 3.88 -19.69
C LEU A 89 7.26 4.53 -18.31
N TRP A 90 8.33 4.10 -17.65
CA TRP A 90 8.75 4.62 -16.37
C TRP A 90 9.03 6.13 -16.39
N LEU A 91 9.68 6.62 -17.43
CA LEU A 91 9.97 8.05 -17.57
C LEU A 91 8.70 8.87 -17.82
N ALA A 92 7.74 8.35 -18.58
CA ALA A 92 6.46 9.00 -18.79
C ALA A 92 5.65 9.11 -17.50
N VAL A 93 5.58 8.04 -16.70
CA VAL A 93 4.94 8.02 -15.39
C VAL A 93 5.61 9.01 -14.43
N PHE A 94 6.94 9.00 -14.36
CA PHE A 94 7.69 9.90 -13.50
C PHE A 94 7.49 11.38 -13.88
N LYS A 95 7.49 11.70 -15.16
CA LYS A 95 7.21 13.07 -15.63
C LYS A 95 5.78 13.52 -15.37
N ALA A 96 4.81 12.60 -15.47
CA ALA A 96 3.41 12.91 -15.22
C ALA A 96 3.09 13.12 -13.75
N PHE A 97 3.62 12.27 -12.87
CA PHE A 97 3.19 12.20 -11.46
C PHE A 97 4.34 12.45 -10.46
N GLY A 98 5.60 12.48 -10.90
CA GLY A 98 6.77 12.54 -10.02
C GLY A 98 6.84 13.78 -9.12
N PHE A 99 6.28 14.90 -9.56
CA PHE A 99 6.21 16.11 -8.72
C PHE A 99 5.34 15.89 -7.47
N GLU A 100 4.27 15.10 -7.59
CA GLU A 100 3.40 14.76 -6.46
C GLU A 100 4.12 13.86 -5.43
N TRP A 101 5.19 13.17 -5.84
CA TRP A 101 5.95 12.27 -4.96
C TRP A 101 6.95 12.99 -4.06
N LEU A 102 7.32 14.24 -4.40
CA LEU A 102 8.33 14.99 -3.63
C LEU A 102 7.91 15.20 -2.19
N PHE A 103 6.69 15.65 -1.96
CA PHE A 103 6.20 15.93 -0.62
C PHE A 103 6.12 14.66 0.26
N PRO A 104 5.45 13.57 -0.16
CA PRO A 104 5.43 12.35 0.63
C PRO A 104 6.81 11.71 0.79
N LEU A 105 7.73 11.87 -0.17
CA LEU A 105 9.10 11.41 -0.05
C LEU A 105 9.88 12.16 1.02
N MET A 106 9.72 13.48 1.10
CA MET A 106 10.29 14.29 2.18
C MET A 106 9.72 13.88 3.55
N LEU A 107 8.42 13.62 3.61
CA LEU A 107 7.77 13.18 4.84
C LEU A 107 8.29 11.82 5.30
N GLU A 108 8.45 10.88 4.36
CA GLU A 108 9.05 9.56 4.62
C GLU A 108 10.48 9.65 5.15
N THR A 109 11.31 10.46 4.49
CA THR A 109 12.71 10.67 4.91
C THR A 109 12.80 11.30 6.29
N THR A 110 11.94 12.26 6.58
CA THR A 110 11.88 12.91 7.91
C THR A 110 11.46 11.93 9.00
N GLY A 111 10.41 11.13 8.73
CA GLY A 111 9.95 10.10 9.66
C GLY A 111 11.03 9.06 9.96
N ARG A 112 11.75 8.60 8.94
CA ARG A 112 12.86 7.64 9.11
C ARG A 112 14.05 8.23 9.84
N ALA A 113 14.43 9.47 9.54
CA ALA A 113 15.51 10.16 10.25
C ALA A 113 15.22 10.30 11.75
N LEU A 114 13.97 10.61 12.10
CA LEU A 114 13.52 10.62 13.50
C LEU A 114 13.50 9.22 14.12
N GLY A 115 13.13 8.20 13.36
CA GLY A 115 13.22 6.80 13.80
C GLY A 115 14.65 6.40 14.17
N LEU A 116 15.64 6.85 13.41
CA LEU A 116 17.06 6.63 13.72
C LEU A 116 17.56 7.38 14.98
N ALA A 117 16.85 8.40 15.44
CA ALA A 117 17.14 9.07 16.70
C ALA A 117 16.69 8.26 17.93
N GLN A 118 15.72 7.35 17.78
CA GLN A 118 15.17 6.56 18.89
C GLN A 118 16.25 5.73 19.64
N PRO A 119 17.16 4.98 18.98
CA PRO A 119 18.23 4.27 19.67
C PRO A 119 19.14 5.19 20.49
N ILE A 120 19.35 6.43 20.05
CA ILE A 120 20.16 7.43 20.76
C ILE A 120 19.44 7.86 22.05
N ILE A 121 18.14 8.17 21.96
CA ILE A 121 17.33 8.54 23.12
C ILE A 121 17.26 7.36 24.10
N LEU A 122 17.09 6.14 23.60
CA LEU A 122 17.09 4.92 24.40
C LEU A 122 18.43 4.75 25.16
N GLN A 123 19.57 5.03 24.52
CA GLN A 123 20.88 4.98 25.18
C GLN A 123 20.95 5.93 26.38
N TYR A 124 20.47 7.17 26.22
CA TYR A 124 20.42 8.13 27.34
C TYR A 124 19.48 7.65 28.44
N PHE A 125 18.35 7.04 28.08
CA PHE A 125 17.41 6.48 29.05
C PHE A 125 18.03 5.33 29.85
N ILE A 126 18.75 4.41 29.19
CA ILE A 126 19.45 3.30 29.85
C ILE A 126 20.55 3.85 30.81
N LYS A 127 21.31 4.87 30.38
CA LYS A 127 22.31 5.52 31.25
C LYS A 127 21.65 6.17 32.46
N TRP A 128 20.48 6.80 32.28
CA TRP A 128 19.74 7.35 33.41
C TRP A 128 19.28 6.26 34.37
N VAL A 129 18.74 5.14 33.88
CA VAL A 129 18.35 3.99 34.74
C VAL A 129 19.58 3.46 35.51
N ALA A 130 20.73 3.30 34.85
CA ALA A 130 21.94 2.81 35.48
C ALA A 130 22.46 3.81 36.57
N SER A 131 22.27 5.11 36.38
CA SER A 131 22.67 6.10 37.39
C SER A 131 21.92 6.01 38.73
N ARG A 132 20.74 5.30 38.70
CA ARG A 132 19.95 5.08 39.92
C ARG A 132 20.63 4.19 40.96
N SER A 133 21.58 3.35 40.54
CA SER A 133 22.38 2.49 41.41
C SER A 133 23.64 3.16 41.91
N THR A 134 23.92 4.41 41.49
CA THR A 134 25.13 5.18 41.83
C THR A 134 24.87 6.15 43.01
N SER A 135 25.91 6.56 43.67
CA SER A 135 25.84 7.47 44.85
C SER A 135 25.25 8.84 44.55
N ASP A 136 25.25 9.28 43.28
CA ASP A 136 24.70 10.54 42.81
C ASP A 136 23.67 10.33 41.69
N PRO A 137 22.41 10.01 42.05
CA PRO A 137 21.37 9.69 41.07
C PRO A 137 20.88 10.94 40.36
N GLN A 138 20.77 10.88 39.02
CA GLN A 138 20.17 11.95 38.22
C GLN A 138 18.71 12.19 38.61
N PRO A 139 18.16 13.43 38.45
CA PRO A 139 16.80 13.75 38.85
C PRO A 139 15.75 12.94 38.10
N TYR A 140 14.64 12.61 38.76
CA TYR A 140 13.50 11.85 38.16
C TYR A 140 12.92 12.57 36.95
N ALA A 141 12.90 13.92 36.98
CA ALA A 141 12.39 14.73 35.87
C ALA A 141 13.09 14.42 34.54
N TRP A 142 14.41 14.15 34.58
CA TRP A 142 15.17 13.81 33.40
C TRP A 142 14.70 12.48 32.76
N GLY A 143 14.47 11.45 33.54
CA GLY A 143 13.95 10.16 33.04
C GLY A 143 12.55 10.27 32.47
N ILE A 144 11.67 11.03 33.11
CA ILE A 144 10.32 11.28 32.62
C ILE A 144 10.38 12.05 31.29
N THR A 145 11.23 13.04 31.17
CA THR A 145 11.41 13.81 29.92
C THR A 145 11.89 12.91 28.78
N LEU A 146 12.85 12.01 29.02
CA LEU A 146 13.33 11.06 28.02
C LEU A 146 12.22 10.08 27.61
N ALA A 147 11.40 9.59 28.53
CA ALA A 147 10.29 8.70 28.23
C ALA A 147 9.23 9.41 27.36
N ILE A 148 8.87 10.65 27.70
CA ILE A 148 7.94 11.47 26.92
C ILE A 148 8.53 11.74 25.51
N LEU A 149 9.82 12.05 25.43
CA LEU A 149 10.50 12.30 24.16
C LEU A 149 10.51 11.05 23.26
N MET A 150 10.72 9.85 23.82
CA MET A 150 10.61 8.59 23.09
C MET A 150 9.20 8.36 22.56
N LEU A 151 8.19 8.58 23.39
CA LEU A 151 6.79 8.44 22.97
C LEU A 151 6.44 9.43 21.86
N ALA A 152 6.79 10.70 22.04
CA ALA A 152 6.51 11.75 21.07
C ALA A 152 7.24 11.52 19.74
N SER A 153 8.53 11.13 19.78
CA SER A 153 9.29 10.81 18.56
C SER A 153 8.72 9.60 17.83
N SER A 154 8.32 8.56 18.55
CA SER A 154 7.68 7.37 17.96
C SER A 154 6.34 7.71 17.30
N ALA A 155 5.48 8.45 17.99
CA ALA A 155 4.21 8.89 17.45
C ALA A 155 4.38 9.74 16.19
N PHE A 156 5.29 10.71 16.22
CA PHE A 156 5.56 11.57 15.09
C PHE A 156 6.16 10.80 13.89
N THR A 157 7.10 9.89 14.14
CA THR A 157 7.65 8.99 13.11
C THR A 157 6.54 8.19 12.44
N THR A 158 5.65 7.59 13.21
CA THR A 158 4.53 6.80 12.70
C THR A 158 3.58 7.66 11.88
N LEU A 159 3.22 8.84 12.35
CA LEU A 159 2.36 9.78 11.61
C LEU A 159 2.97 10.18 10.26
N CYS A 160 4.26 10.52 10.23
CA CYS A 160 4.96 10.87 8.99
C CYS A 160 4.94 9.71 7.99
N GLN A 161 5.26 8.49 8.44
CA GLN A 161 5.28 7.31 7.58
C GLN A 161 3.89 6.94 7.06
N GLN A 162 2.85 7.00 7.90
CA GLN A 162 1.48 6.68 7.49
C GLN A 162 0.93 7.72 6.49
N GLN A 163 1.21 9.01 6.72
CA GLN A 163 0.82 10.05 5.78
C GLN A 163 1.55 9.94 4.44
N SER A 164 2.83 9.57 4.46
CA SER A 164 3.60 9.28 3.25
C SER A 164 3.00 8.09 2.50
N ALA A 165 2.80 6.97 3.18
CA ALA A 165 2.25 5.75 2.60
C ALA A 165 0.87 5.99 1.95
N GLN A 166 -0.02 6.72 2.61
CA GLN A 166 -1.34 7.05 2.08
C GLN A 166 -1.25 7.84 0.77
N ARG A 167 -0.40 8.86 0.72
CA ARG A 167 -0.22 9.68 -0.49
C ARG A 167 0.40 8.90 -1.65
N PHE A 168 1.30 7.95 -1.35
CA PHE A 168 1.83 7.05 -2.38
C PHE A 168 0.80 6.05 -2.89
N ILE A 169 -0.08 5.53 -2.04
CA ILE A 169 -1.20 4.67 -2.45
C ILE A 169 -2.15 5.42 -3.39
N GLU A 170 -2.47 6.68 -3.09
CA GLU A 170 -3.31 7.52 -3.92
C GLU A 170 -2.66 7.79 -5.28
N SER A 171 -1.39 8.18 -5.28
CA SER A 171 -0.64 8.42 -6.52
C SER A 171 -0.52 7.14 -7.35
N ALA A 172 -0.24 5.99 -6.72
CA ALA A 172 -0.22 4.69 -7.38
C ALA A 172 -1.57 4.36 -8.03
N SER A 173 -2.68 4.67 -7.36
CA SER A 173 -4.03 4.47 -7.89
C SER A 173 -4.31 5.38 -9.09
N ARG A 174 -3.87 6.65 -9.06
CA ARG A 174 -3.94 7.56 -10.20
C ARG A 174 -3.15 7.05 -11.39
N VAL A 175 -1.93 6.56 -11.17
CA VAL A 175 -1.09 5.95 -12.22
C VAL A 175 -1.78 4.73 -12.82
N LYS A 176 -2.33 3.84 -11.99
CA LYS A 176 -3.07 2.66 -12.44
C LYS A 176 -4.26 3.03 -13.33
N VAL A 177 -5.08 3.97 -12.88
CA VAL A 177 -6.26 4.45 -13.62
C VAL A 177 -5.86 5.08 -14.95
N ALA A 178 -4.80 5.89 -14.97
CA ALA A 178 -4.29 6.51 -16.19
C ALA A 178 -3.79 5.47 -17.20
N LEU A 179 -3.06 4.45 -16.75
CA LEU A 179 -2.58 3.35 -17.59
C LEU A 179 -3.72 2.49 -18.13
N GLN A 180 -4.71 2.17 -17.30
CA GLN A 180 -5.89 1.43 -17.73
C GLN A 180 -6.67 2.20 -18.80
N ALA A 181 -6.85 3.51 -18.61
CA ALA A 181 -7.52 4.37 -19.59
C ALA A 181 -6.73 4.44 -20.91
N GLN A 182 -5.40 4.53 -20.86
CA GLN A 182 -4.54 4.53 -22.06
C GLN A 182 -4.61 3.18 -22.81
N LEU A 183 -4.57 2.06 -22.09
CA LEU A 183 -4.71 0.73 -22.68
C LEU A 183 -6.10 0.55 -23.31
N TYR A 184 -7.15 1.00 -22.64
CA TYR A 184 -8.51 0.97 -23.16
C TYR A 184 -8.63 1.80 -24.45
N HIS A 185 -8.13 3.04 -24.44
CA HIS A 185 -8.12 3.90 -25.63
C HIS A 185 -7.36 3.24 -26.78
N LYS A 186 -6.18 2.66 -26.53
CA LYS A 186 -5.41 1.95 -27.55
C LYS A 186 -6.15 0.73 -28.06
N SER A 187 -6.85 -0.03 -27.20
CA SER A 187 -7.60 -1.23 -27.61
C SER A 187 -8.77 -0.95 -28.54
N ILE A 188 -9.40 0.23 -28.40
CA ILE A 188 -10.50 0.67 -29.29
C ILE A 188 -9.94 1.01 -30.68
N HIS A 189 -8.79 1.66 -30.74
CA HIS A 189 -8.17 2.10 -31.99
C HIS A 189 -7.33 1.02 -32.70
N LEU A 190 -7.20 -0.19 -32.12
CA LEU A 190 -6.53 -1.30 -32.80
C LEU A 190 -7.34 -1.74 -34.03
N SER A 191 -6.64 -1.85 -35.16
CA SER A 191 -7.23 -2.36 -36.42
C SER A 191 -7.72 -3.80 -36.23
N GLY A 192 -8.75 -4.19 -37.00
CA GLY A 192 -9.29 -5.56 -36.99
C GLY A 192 -8.24 -6.64 -37.28
N TYR A 193 -7.18 -6.28 -38.04
CA TYR A 193 -6.08 -7.19 -38.32
C TYR A 193 -5.18 -7.43 -37.10
N ALA A 194 -4.85 -6.38 -36.35
CA ALA A 194 -4.07 -6.48 -35.12
C ALA A 194 -4.86 -7.17 -33.97
N LYS A 195 -6.19 -7.12 -33.99
CA LYS A 195 -7.04 -7.85 -33.05
C LYS A 195 -7.05 -9.37 -33.30
N LYS A 196 -6.65 -9.83 -34.48
CA LYS A 196 -6.59 -11.25 -34.80
C LYS A 196 -5.47 -11.99 -34.08
N ASP A 197 -4.36 -11.26 -33.81
CA ASP A 197 -3.18 -11.80 -33.11
C ASP A 197 -3.23 -11.58 -31.58
N MET A 198 -4.18 -10.78 -31.07
CA MET A 198 -4.36 -10.52 -29.65
C MET A 198 -5.77 -10.95 -29.19
N ASN A 199 -5.81 -11.93 -28.33
CA ASN A 199 -7.06 -12.34 -27.67
C ASN A 199 -7.59 -11.21 -26.77
N VAL A 200 -8.92 -11.04 -26.75
CA VAL A 200 -9.57 -10.09 -25.82
C VAL A 200 -9.16 -10.38 -24.36
N GLY A 201 -8.96 -11.66 -24.03
CA GLY A 201 -8.45 -12.09 -22.72
C GLY A 201 -7.07 -11.52 -22.38
N ASP A 202 -6.16 -11.41 -23.34
CA ASP A 202 -4.82 -10.84 -23.14
C ASP A 202 -4.89 -9.33 -22.80
N ILE A 203 -5.80 -8.61 -23.47
CA ILE A 203 -6.01 -7.18 -23.21
C ILE A 203 -6.55 -7.00 -21.78
N VAL A 204 -7.56 -7.77 -21.39
CA VAL A 204 -8.14 -7.73 -20.04
C VAL A 204 -7.11 -8.10 -18.98
N THR A 205 -6.28 -9.12 -19.24
CA THR A 205 -5.21 -9.54 -18.31
C THR A 205 -4.17 -8.44 -18.14
N ARG A 206 -3.75 -7.77 -19.22
CA ARG A 206 -2.81 -6.63 -19.14
C ARG A 206 -3.41 -5.46 -18.38
N MET A 207 -4.67 -5.13 -18.59
CA MET A 207 -5.37 -4.07 -17.86
C MET A 207 -5.52 -4.38 -16.37
N ALA A 208 -5.78 -5.64 -16.02
CA ALA A 208 -5.99 -6.04 -14.63
C ALA A 208 -4.67 -6.35 -13.91
N ALA A 209 -3.85 -7.27 -14.44
CA ALA A 209 -2.68 -7.80 -13.75
C ALA A 209 -1.44 -6.91 -13.94
N ASP A 210 -1.13 -6.44 -15.16
CA ASP A 210 0.10 -5.69 -15.39
C ASP A 210 -0.01 -4.27 -14.84
N CYS A 211 -1.17 -3.60 -14.96
CA CYS A 211 -1.38 -2.31 -14.30
C CYS A 211 -1.33 -2.42 -12.77
N GLN A 212 -1.73 -3.58 -12.21
CA GLN A 212 -1.59 -3.84 -10.78
C GLN A 212 -0.12 -3.98 -10.34
N LYS A 213 0.75 -4.57 -11.18
CA LYS A 213 2.20 -4.62 -10.91
C LYS A 213 2.83 -3.23 -10.89
N VAL A 214 2.41 -2.36 -11.83
CA VAL A 214 2.87 -0.95 -11.84
C VAL A 214 2.38 -0.21 -10.59
N TRP A 215 1.14 -0.40 -10.20
CA TRP A 215 0.59 0.14 -8.95
C TRP A 215 1.44 -0.27 -7.74
N MET A 216 1.78 -1.57 -7.64
CA MET A 216 2.62 -2.10 -6.58
C MET A 216 4.02 -1.46 -6.59
N ALA A 217 4.63 -1.30 -7.77
CA ALA A 217 5.95 -0.69 -7.92
C ALA A 217 5.96 0.77 -7.45
N VAL A 218 4.95 1.56 -7.82
CA VAL A 218 4.81 2.96 -7.37
C VAL A 218 4.57 3.03 -5.86
N ARG A 219 3.72 2.16 -5.32
CA ARG A 219 3.48 2.08 -3.86
C ARG A 219 4.75 1.78 -3.07
N LEU A 220 5.64 0.93 -3.61
CA LEU A 220 6.89 0.54 -2.95
C LEU A 220 8.05 1.52 -3.22
N ALA A 221 7.88 2.51 -4.09
CA ALA A 221 8.92 3.47 -4.45
C ALA A 221 9.58 4.17 -3.24
N PRO A 222 8.84 4.61 -2.18
CA PRO A 222 9.45 5.21 -0.99
C PRO A 222 10.43 4.28 -0.29
N TRP A 223 10.12 2.99 -0.24
CA TRP A 223 10.98 1.99 0.41
C TRP A 223 12.28 1.77 -0.36
N ILE A 224 12.22 1.75 -1.70
CA ILE A 224 13.40 1.60 -2.56
C ILE A 224 14.36 2.78 -2.36
N TRP A 225 13.82 3.98 -2.18
CA TRP A 225 14.60 5.18 -1.91
C TRP A 225 15.17 5.21 -0.49
N ALA A 226 14.33 4.92 0.50
CA ALA A 226 14.66 5.10 1.90
C ALA A 226 15.56 3.97 2.46
N ALA A 227 15.40 2.73 2.00
CA ALA A 227 16.14 1.59 2.52
C ALA A 227 17.68 1.71 2.44
N PRO A 228 18.30 2.13 1.31
CA PRO A 228 19.75 2.29 1.27
C PRO A 228 20.24 3.41 2.18
N LEU A 229 19.51 4.51 2.31
CA LEU A 229 19.85 5.61 3.21
C LEU A 229 19.79 5.14 4.66
N GLU A 230 18.69 4.47 5.03
CA GLU A 230 18.50 3.94 6.37
C GLU A 230 19.59 2.92 6.74
N LEU A 231 19.99 2.08 5.78
CA LEU A 231 21.07 1.11 5.99
C LEU A 231 22.41 1.81 6.25
N ILE A 232 22.77 2.82 5.47
CA ILE A 232 24.02 3.59 5.67
C ILE A 232 24.02 4.27 7.03
N PHE A 233 22.95 4.96 7.39
CA PHE A 233 22.84 5.65 8.67
C PHE A 233 22.83 4.70 9.87
N SER A 234 22.09 3.58 9.78
CA SER A 234 22.03 2.59 10.84
C SER A 234 23.38 1.91 11.06
N MET A 235 24.12 1.62 9.97
CA MET A 235 25.49 1.09 10.06
C MET A 235 26.43 2.10 10.73
N GLY A 236 26.35 3.37 10.38
CA GLY A 236 27.14 4.44 11.02
C GLY A 236 26.85 4.54 12.52
N LEU A 237 25.58 4.46 12.89
CA LEU A 237 25.13 4.51 14.28
C LEU A 237 25.59 3.25 15.05
N LEU A 238 25.50 2.08 14.44
CA LEU A 238 25.97 0.83 15.03
C LEU A 238 27.48 0.83 15.25
N TYR A 239 28.26 1.37 14.29
CA TYR A 239 29.70 1.55 14.45
C TYR A 239 30.04 2.48 15.63
N ARG A 240 29.26 3.54 15.82
CA ARG A 240 29.42 4.47 16.95
C ARG A 240 29.21 3.80 18.31
N PHE A 241 28.32 2.79 18.40
CA PHE A 241 27.98 2.12 19.64
C PHE A 241 28.86 0.89 19.92
N LEU A 242 29.12 0.06 18.89
CA LEU A 242 29.81 -1.22 19.03
C LEU A 242 31.26 -1.19 18.52
N GLY A 243 31.68 -0.14 17.81
CA GLY A 243 33.00 -0.09 17.18
C GLY A 243 33.20 -1.23 16.17
N TRP A 244 34.37 -1.81 16.16
CA TRP A 244 34.75 -2.89 15.24
C TRP A 244 33.92 -4.17 15.40
N SER A 245 33.31 -4.41 16.56
CA SER A 245 32.45 -5.58 16.77
C SER A 245 31.23 -5.62 15.84
N MET A 246 30.84 -4.49 15.26
CA MET A 246 29.79 -4.38 14.24
C MET A 246 30.10 -5.29 13.04
N LEU A 247 31.37 -5.48 12.65
CA LEU A 247 31.75 -6.29 11.50
C LEU A 247 31.26 -7.74 11.59
N ALA A 248 31.19 -8.30 12.79
CA ALA A 248 30.65 -9.64 13.01
C ALA A 248 29.16 -9.71 12.62
N GLY A 249 28.37 -8.67 13.00
CA GLY A 249 26.96 -8.58 12.61
C GLY A 249 26.77 -8.42 11.10
N VAL A 250 27.60 -7.58 10.47
CA VAL A 250 27.56 -7.38 9.00
C VAL A 250 27.94 -8.68 8.28
N ALA A 251 28.95 -9.42 8.75
CA ALA A 251 29.34 -10.70 8.19
C ALA A 251 28.19 -11.72 8.22
N VAL A 252 27.44 -11.78 9.33
CA VAL A 252 26.25 -12.62 9.45
C VAL A 252 25.17 -12.18 8.46
N MET A 253 24.89 -10.88 8.32
CA MET A 253 23.89 -10.37 7.36
C MET A 253 24.28 -10.73 5.91
N VAL A 254 25.54 -10.57 5.54
CA VAL A 254 26.04 -10.95 4.20
C VAL A 254 25.91 -12.44 3.97
N LEU A 255 26.23 -13.28 4.97
CA LEU A 255 26.11 -14.73 4.90
C LEU A 255 24.64 -15.19 4.80
N MET A 256 23.71 -14.48 5.47
CA MET A 256 22.30 -14.80 5.42
C MET A 256 21.63 -14.38 4.08
N SER A 257 22.21 -13.43 3.35
CA SER A 257 21.67 -12.96 2.07
C SER A 257 21.51 -14.08 1.02
N PRO A 258 22.53 -14.92 0.72
CA PRO A 258 22.36 -16.03 -0.21
C PRO A 258 21.39 -17.11 0.30
N LEU A 259 21.32 -17.34 1.62
CA LEU A 259 20.33 -18.25 2.20
C LEU A 259 18.90 -17.76 1.96
N ASN A 260 18.65 -16.48 2.17
CA ASN A 260 17.35 -15.88 1.84
C ASN A 260 17.03 -16.00 0.34
N ALA A 261 18.01 -15.81 -0.54
CA ALA A 261 17.81 -15.97 -1.99
C ALA A 261 17.43 -17.42 -2.34
N LEU A 262 18.07 -18.41 -1.71
CA LEU A 262 17.71 -19.83 -1.88
C LEU A 262 16.27 -20.11 -1.41
N VAL A 263 15.88 -19.60 -0.24
CA VAL A 263 14.53 -19.75 0.28
C VAL A 263 13.49 -19.15 -0.69
N VAL A 264 13.77 -17.97 -1.27
CA VAL A 264 12.90 -17.36 -2.27
C VAL A 264 12.76 -18.23 -3.52
N ILE A 265 13.84 -18.81 -4.02
CA ILE A 265 13.82 -19.72 -5.18
C ILE A 265 12.98 -20.97 -4.87
N PHE A 266 13.14 -21.55 -3.69
CA PHE A 266 12.32 -22.70 -3.27
C PHE A 266 10.85 -22.32 -3.15
N ASN A 267 10.53 -21.20 -2.50
CA ASN A 267 9.15 -20.72 -2.38
C ASN A 267 8.50 -20.49 -3.74
N GLN A 268 9.20 -19.90 -4.71
CA GLN A 268 8.69 -19.71 -6.07
C GLN A 268 8.36 -21.01 -6.77
N ARG A 269 9.14 -22.06 -6.55
CA ARG A 269 8.84 -23.41 -7.09
C ARG A 269 7.57 -23.99 -6.46
N PHE A 270 7.46 -23.93 -5.13
CA PHE A 270 6.26 -24.41 -4.43
C PHE A 270 5.01 -23.59 -4.79
N GLU A 271 5.12 -22.27 -4.92
CA GLU A 271 4.01 -21.43 -5.39
C GLU A 271 3.54 -21.84 -6.78
N LYS A 272 4.47 -22.15 -7.69
CA LYS A 272 4.14 -22.61 -9.04
C LYS A 272 3.39 -23.95 -9.02
N GLU A 273 3.87 -24.92 -8.25
CA GLU A 273 3.21 -26.21 -8.06
C GLU A 273 1.82 -26.05 -7.43
N GLN A 274 1.68 -25.16 -6.43
CA GLN A 274 0.40 -24.84 -5.81
C GLN A 274 -0.57 -24.19 -6.80
N MET A 275 -0.08 -23.28 -7.65
CA MET A 275 -0.91 -22.65 -8.69
C MET A 275 -1.40 -23.67 -9.70
N GLU A 276 -0.55 -24.58 -10.18
CA GLU A 276 -0.95 -25.66 -11.09
C GLU A 276 -2.02 -26.58 -10.46
N ALA A 277 -1.84 -26.93 -9.17
CA ALA A 277 -2.82 -27.73 -8.43
C ALA A 277 -4.16 -26.97 -8.24
N LYS A 278 -4.08 -25.67 -7.96
CA LYS A 278 -5.24 -24.79 -7.81
C LYS A 278 -6.00 -24.65 -9.14
N ASP A 279 -5.28 -24.46 -10.24
CA ASP A 279 -5.87 -24.33 -11.58
C ASP A 279 -6.58 -25.64 -11.98
N LYS A 280 -5.98 -26.77 -11.69
CA LYS A 280 -6.57 -28.09 -11.90
C LYS A 280 -7.86 -28.27 -11.09
N ARG A 281 -7.84 -27.88 -9.80
CA ARG A 281 -9.02 -27.93 -8.95
C ARG A 281 -10.11 -26.98 -9.44
N THR A 282 -9.74 -25.76 -9.86
CA THR A 282 -10.70 -24.78 -10.39
C THR A 282 -11.33 -25.26 -11.68
N SER A 283 -10.54 -25.83 -12.61
CA SER A 283 -11.01 -26.44 -13.85
C SER A 283 -12.02 -27.55 -13.58
N LEU A 284 -11.70 -28.50 -12.70
CA LEU A 284 -12.61 -29.57 -12.30
C LEU A 284 -13.91 -29.04 -11.66
N THR A 285 -13.79 -28.02 -10.80
CA THR A 285 -14.95 -27.40 -10.16
C THR A 285 -15.86 -26.72 -11.21
N THR A 286 -15.27 -26.02 -12.18
CA THR A 286 -16.02 -25.39 -13.28
C THR A 286 -16.71 -26.43 -14.13
N GLU A 287 -16.02 -27.51 -14.47
CA GLU A 287 -16.60 -28.64 -15.24
C GLU A 287 -17.78 -29.29 -14.51
N ILE A 288 -17.67 -29.50 -13.19
CA ILE A 288 -18.78 -30.02 -12.37
C ILE A 288 -19.97 -29.05 -12.38
N VAL A 289 -19.71 -27.73 -12.19
CA VAL A 289 -20.78 -26.71 -12.15
C VAL A 289 -21.47 -26.56 -13.53
N GLU A 290 -20.69 -26.62 -14.61
CA GLU A 290 -21.26 -26.59 -15.96
C GLU A 290 -22.12 -27.80 -16.24
N ASN A 291 -21.68 -29.01 -15.87
CA ASN A 291 -22.44 -30.23 -16.03
C ASN A 291 -23.69 -30.28 -15.13
N MET A 292 -23.64 -29.70 -13.93
CA MET A 292 -24.86 -29.57 -13.08
C MET A 292 -25.97 -28.74 -13.74
N LYS A 293 -25.64 -27.74 -14.56
CA LYS A 293 -26.64 -26.96 -15.30
C LYS A 293 -27.32 -27.76 -16.40
N VAL A 294 -26.62 -28.74 -16.97
CA VAL A 294 -27.19 -29.62 -18.01
C VAL A 294 -28.09 -30.70 -17.40
N ASP A 295 -27.77 -31.20 -16.21
CA ASP A 295 -28.56 -32.27 -15.57
C ASP A 295 -29.84 -31.75 -14.88
N SER A 296 -29.95 -30.45 -14.61
CA SER A 296 -31.16 -29.90 -13.99
C SER A 296 -32.46 -30.05 -14.79
N PRO A 297 -32.48 -29.97 -16.14
CA PRO A 297 -33.67 -30.26 -16.91
C PRO A 297 -34.01 -31.77 -17.01
N PHE A 298 -33.02 -32.65 -16.87
CA PHE A 298 -33.24 -34.10 -16.92
C PHE A 298 -33.92 -34.62 -15.63
N PHE A 299 -33.58 -34.10 -14.48
CA PHE A 299 -34.22 -34.44 -13.19
C PHE A 299 -35.67 -33.94 -13.10
N SER A 300 -35.98 -32.78 -13.68
CA SER A 300 -37.36 -32.28 -13.73
C SER A 300 -38.26 -33.11 -14.66
N SER A 301 -37.69 -33.65 -15.71
CA SER A 301 -38.40 -34.53 -16.63
C SER A 301 -38.65 -35.93 -16.05
N CYS A 302 -37.72 -36.47 -15.26
CA CYS A 302 -37.88 -37.80 -14.64
C CYS A 302 -38.86 -37.79 -13.47
N SER A 303 -38.95 -36.66 -12.73
CA SER A 303 -39.92 -36.50 -11.64
C SER A 303 -41.39 -36.43 -12.12
N SER A 304 -41.61 -35.92 -13.31
CA SER A 304 -42.97 -35.85 -13.92
C SER A 304 -43.48 -37.20 -14.48
N THR A 305 -42.61 -38.17 -14.69
CA THR A 305 -42.98 -39.52 -15.19
C THR A 305 -43.26 -40.53 -14.06
N LEU A 306 -42.82 -40.23 -12.83
CA LEU A 306 -43.06 -41.10 -11.65
C LEU A 306 -44.36 -40.76 -10.87
N THR A 307 -45.09 -39.73 -11.29
CA THR A 307 -46.37 -39.31 -10.68
C THR A 307 -47.59 -39.54 -11.61
N ARG A 308 -47.50 -40.45 -12.58
CA ARG A 308 -48.66 -40.95 -13.32
C ARG A 308 -48.92 -42.42 -13.06
#